data_3dafa47dd8494153e2c8c65f53138889
#
_entry.id   3dafa47dd8494153e2c8c65f53138889
#
_cell.length_a   1.000
_cell.length_b   1.000
_cell.length_c   1.000
_cell.angle_alpha   90.00
_cell.angle_beta   90.00
_cell.angle_gamma   90.00
#
_symmetry.space_group_name_H-M   'P 1'
#
loop_
_entity.id
_entity.type
_entity.pdbx_description
1 polymer ?
#
loop_
_entity_poly.entity_id
_entity_poly.type
_entity_poly.pdbx_seq_one_letter_code
_entity_poly.pdbx_strand_id
1 'polypeptide(L)'
;MGAYIDATDASFQSDVLESDIPVIVDFWAPWCGPCRALAPHLEAVGAELEGQVKIVKVNVDDNQKYAVEYGVQGIPKLILFKNGELIAEMSGLPRNTREALKQFASQAL
;
A
#
# COMPACT_ATOMS: atom_id res chain seq x y z
N MET A 1 13.82 5.56 -10.65
CA MET A 1 12.47 5.62 -10.29
C MET A 1 11.99 4.34 -9.77
N GLY A 2 11.60 4.27 -8.57
CA GLY A 2 10.98 3.12 -7.99
C GLY A 2 9.53 3.02 -8.43
N ALA A 3 8.97 1.83 -8.36
CA ALA A 3 7.56 1.61 -8.60
C ALA A 3 6.73 1.95 -7.36
N TYR A 4 7.33 2.55 -6.35
CA TYR A 4 6.64 2.90 -5.10
C TYR A 4 7.32 4.09 -4.44
N ILE A 5 6.61 4.67 -3.46
CA ILE A 5 7.09 5.77 -2.64
C ILE A 5 7.12 5.29 -1.19
N ASP A 6 8.19 5.61 -0.47
CA ASP A 6 8.23 5.38 0.99
C ASP A 6 7.67 6.61 1.67
N ALA A 7 6.57 6.44 2.41
CA ALA A 7 5.96 7.55 3.14
C ALA A 7 6.28 7.47 4.61
N THR A 8 6.33 8.62 5.24
CA THR A 8 6.55 8.76 6.68
C THR A 8 5.29 9.32 7.33
N ASP A 9 5.30 9.37 8.66
CA ASP A 9 4.20 10.02 9.38
C ASP A 9 4.02 11.47 8.90
N ALA A 10 5.12 12.13 8.53
CA ALA A 10 5.07 13.52 8.09
C ALA A 10 4.59 13.66 6.64
N SER A 11 4.87 12.67 5.78
CA SER A 11 4.54 12.79 4.36
C SER A 11 3.26 12.08 3.95
N PHE A 12 2.66 11.28 4.85
CA PHE A 12 1.50 10.46 4.52
C PHE A 12 0.34 11.30 3.96
N GLN A 13 0.07 12.44 4.55
CA GLN A 13 -1.03 13.27 4.08
C GLN A 13 -0.83 13.67 2.63
N SER A 14 0.34 14.19 2.27
CA SER A 14 0.58 14.64 0.91
C SER A 14 0.73 13.46 -0.06
N ASP A 15 1.37 12.37 0.39
CA ASP A 15 1.61 11.22 -0.50
C ASP A 15 0.36 10.39 -0.74
N VAL A 16 -0.53 10.31 0.24
CA VAL A 16 -1.69 9.41 0.20
C VAL A 16 -3.01 10.18 0.16
N LEU A 17 -3.26 10.99 1.19
CA LEU A 17 -4.58 11.57 1.37
C LEU A 17 -4.88 12.67 0.36
N GLU A 18 -3.85 13.33 -0.15
CA GLU A 18 -3.99 14.40 -1.15
C GLU A 18 -3.61 13.95 -2.55
N SER A 19 -3.47 12.64 -2.77
CA SER A 19 -3.09 12.12 -4.08
C SER A 19 -4.21 12.30 -5.09
N ASP A 20 -3.83 12.69 -6.31
CA ASP A 20 -4.77 12.85 -7.42
C ASP A 20 -5.24 11.53 -8.01
N ILE A 21 -4.50 10.45 -7.75
CA ILE A 21 -4.84 9.12 -8.25
C ILE A 21 -4.99 8.17 -7.06
N PRO A 22 -5.68 7.03 -7.24
CA PRO A 22 -5.80 6.05 -6.17
C PRO A 22 -4.46 5.56 -5.66
N VAL A 23 -4.41 5.20 -4.38
CA VAL A 23 -3.17 4.78 -3.72
C VAL A 23 -3.40 3.47 -2.99
N ILE A 24 -2.50 2.51 -3.21
CA ILE A 24 -2.42 1.33 -2.34
C ILE A 24 -1.32 1.61 -1.33
N VAL A 25 -1.69 1.61 -0.05
CA VAL A 25 -0.73 1.77 1.04
C VAL A 25 -0.38 0.40 1.59
N ASP A 26 0.91 0.10 1.64
CA ASP A 26 1.45 -1.16 2.16
C ASP A 26 2.10 -0.88 3.52
N PHE A 27 1.43 -1.30 4.60
CA PHE A 27 2.00 -1.25 5.94
C PHE A 27 2.84 -2.51 6.13
N TRP A 28 4.14 -2.33 6.37
CA TRP A 28 5.10 -3.43 6.36
C TRP A 28 6.21 -3.20 7.38
N ALA A 29 7.07 -4.20 7.56
CA ALA A 29 8.28 -4.06 8.38
C ALA A 29 9.38 -4.95 7.79
N PRO A 30 10.65 -4.56 7.96
CA PRO A 30 11.77 -5.34 7.37
C PRO A 30 11.89 -6.76 7.89
N TRP A 31 11.44 -7.01 9.12
CA TRP A 31 11.52 -8.35 9.72
C TRP A 31 10.37 -9.27 9.33
N CYS A 32 9.41 -8.76 8.59
CA CYS A 32 8.19 -9.50 8.26
C CYS A 32 8.39 -10.31 6.98
N GLY A 33 8.43 -11.65 7.11
CA GLY A 33 8.62 -12.54 5.97
C GLY A 33 7.58 -12.38 4.86
N PRO A 34 6.27 -12.45 5.20
CA PRO A 34 5.23 -12.24 4.18
C PRO A 34 5.29 -10.88 3.52
N CYS A 35 5.72 -9.83 4.25
CA CYS A 35 5.90 -8.50 3.67
C CYS A 35 6.98 -8.53 2.58
N ARG A 36 8.09 -9.22 2.86
CA ARG A 36 9.17 -9.34 1.88
C ARG A 36 8.76 -10.15 0.66
N ALA A 37 7.93 -11.19 0.88
CA ALA A 37 7.43 -12.00 -0.23
C ALA A 37 6.46 -11.20 -1.11
N LEU A 38 5.69 -10.29 -0.51
CA LEU A 38 4.74 -9.45 -1.22
C LEU A 38 5.44 -8.38 -2.07
N ALA A 39 6.56 -7.86 -1.59
CA ALA A 39 7.20 -6.67 -2.16
C ALA A 39 7.44 -6.74 -3.67
N PRO A 40 8.06 -7.80 -4.23
CA PRO A 40 8.32 -7.81 -5.68
C PRO A 40 7.03 -7.85 -6.50
N HIS A 41 5.98 -8.47 -5.99
CA HIS A 41 4.70 -8.51 -6.70
C HIS A 41 4.03 -7.14 -6.68
N LEU A 42 4.08 -6.47 -5.53
CA LEU A 42 3.50 -5.15 -5.39
C LEU A 42 4.22 -4.14 -6.28
N GLU A 43 5.56 -4.23 -6.34
CA GLU A 43 6.33 -3.34 -7.19
C GLU A 43 6.04 -3.58 -8.67
N ALA A 44 5.85 -4.85 -9.06
CA ALA A 44 5.51 -5.17 -10.44
C ALA A 44 4.14 -4.61 -10.82
N VAL A 45 3.17 -4.72 -9.93
CA VAL A 45 1.83 -4.17 -10.17
C VAL A 45 1.89 -2.65 -10.21
N GLY A 46 2.69 -2.03 -9.34
CA GLY A 46 2.87 -0.58 -9.35
C GLY A 46 3.44 -0.08 -10.66
N ALA A 47 4.41 -0.81 -11.22
CA ALA A 47 4.98 -0.45 -12.51
C ALA A 47 3.97 -0.63 -13.65
N GLU A 48 3.21 -1.73 -13.60
CA GLU A 48 2.21 -2.02 -14.63
C GLU A 48 1.09 -0.99 -14.64
N LEU A 49 0.69 -0.50 -13.47
CA LEU A 49 -0.42 0.44 -13.32
C LEU A 49 0.05 1.88 -13.10
N GLU A 50 1.28 2.17 -13.47
CA GLU A 50 1.85 3.51 -13.29
C GLU A 50 0.95 4.56 -13.92
N GLY A 51 0.70 5.65 -13.18
CA GLY A 51 -0.21 6.70 -13.63
C GLY A 51 -1.67 6.43 -13.30
N GLN A 52 -2.03 5.18 -13.02
CA GLN A 52 -3.41 4.81 -12.67
C GLN A 52 -3.57 4.55 -11.19
N VAL A 53 -2.58 3.91 -10.58
CA VAL A 53 -2.56 3.62 -9.14
C VAL A 53 -1.15 3.84 -8.64
N LYS A 54 -1.03 4.46 -7.48
CA LYS A 54 0.26 4.73 -6.84
C LYS A 54 0.46 3.75 -5.70
N ILE A 55 1.68 3.23 -5.55
CA ILE A 55 2.04 2.36 -4.43
C ILE A 55 2.81 3.20 -3.42
N VAL A 56 2.37 3.16 -2.16
CA VAL A 56 3.03 3.87 -1.07
C VAL A 56 3.30 2.86 0.03
N LYS A 57 4.55 2.80 0.50
CA LYS A 57 4.95 1.87 1.57
C LYS A 57 5.19 2.64 2.86
N VAL A 58 4.69 2.10 3.97
CA VAL A 58 4.88 2.68 5.30
C VAL A 58 5.53 1.63 6.19
N ASN A 59 6.77 1.89 6.59
CA ASN A 59 7.48 1.01 7.52
C ASN A 59 6.95 1.31 8.93
N VAL A 60 6.22 0.35 9.50
CA VAL A 60 5.55 0.57 10.78
C VAL A 60 6.52 0.62 11.97
N ASP A 61 7.77 0.16 11.79
CA ASP A 61 8.76 0.29 12.85
C ASP A 61 9.07 1.75 13.14
N ASP A 62 9.09 2.57 12.11
CA ASP A 62 9.48 3.99 12.23
C ASP A 62 8.30 4.95 12.13
N ASN A 63 7.16 4.50 11.61
CA ASN A 63 6.03 5.37 11.27
C ASN A 63 4.74 4.70 11.71
N GLN A 64 4.33 4.96 12.97
CA GLN A 64 3.20 4.25 13.57
C GLN A 64 1.89 5.02 13.53
N LYS A 65 1.93 6.30 13.22
CA LYS A 65 0.75 7.17 13.37
C LYS A 65 -0.46 6.65 12.59
N TYR A 66 -0.29 6.39 11.31
CA TYR A 66 -1.42 5.99 10.47
C TYR A 66 -1.77 4.51 10.60
N ALA A 67 -0.80 3.67 10.97
CA ALA A 67 -1.09 2.29 11.30
C ALA A 67 -2.05 2.22 12.49
N VAL A 68 -1.82 3.06 13.50
CA VAL A 68 -2.72 3.15 14.65
C VAL A 68 -4.07 3.73 14.23
N GLU A 69 -4.04 4.82 13.47
CA GLU A 69 -5.28 5.50 13.07
C GLU A 69 -6.20 4.58 12.28
N TYR A 70 -5.65 3.74 11.39
CA TYR A 70 -6.47 2.85 10.56
C TYR A 70 -6.60 1.45 11.14
N GLY A 71 -6.19 1.27 12.40
CA GLY A 71 -6.41 0.01 13.11
C GLY A 71 -5.64 -1.17 12.56
N VAL A 72 -4.43 -0.94 12.05
CA VAL A 72 -3.58 -2.00 11.52
C VAL A 72 -3.05 -2.84 12.68
N GLN A 73 -3.48 -4.11 12.74
CA GLN A 73 -3.08 -5.02 13.82
C GLN A 73 -2.10 -6.08 13.36
N GLY A 74 -2.04 -6.36 12.06
CA GLY A 74 -1.11 -7.33 11.49
C GLY A 74 -0.57 -6.83 10.18
N ILE A 75 0.60 -7.32 9.79
CA ILE A 75 1.26 -6.93 8.55
C ILE A 75 1.62 -8.17 7.74
N PRO A 76 1.67 -8.07 6.39
CA PRO A 76 1.37 -6.87 5.61
C PRO A 76 -0.11 -6.53 5.65
N LYS A 77 -0.41 -5.25 5.60
CA LYS A 77 -1.78 -4.75 5.50
C LYS A 77 -1.82 -3.75 4.37
N LEU A 78 -2.69 -3.98 3.39
CA LEU A 78 -2.87 -3.07 2.27
C LEU A 78 -4.19 -2.34 2.43
N ILE A 79 -4.15 -1.02 2.23
CA ILE A 79 -5.35 -0.18 2.24
C ILE A 79 -5.38 0.58 0.93
N LEU A 80 -6.54 0.54 0.27
CA LEU A 80 -6.75 1.27 -0.98
C LEU A 80 -7.48 2.55 -0.68
N PHE A 81 -6.85 3.67 -1.04
CA PHE A 81 -7.42 5.01 -0.88
C PHE A 81 -7.79 5.60 -2.23
N LYS A 82 -8.87 6.37 -2.26
CA LYS A 82 -9.25 7.15 -3.42
C LYS A 82 -9.81 8.48 -2.93
N ASN A 83 -9.26 9.58 -3.41
CA ASN A 83 -9.67 10.92 -3.00
C ASN A 83 -9.61 11.10 -1.47
N GLY A 84 -8.58 10.53 -0.85
CA GLY A 84 -8.37 10.63 0.58
C GLY A 84 -9.22 9.71 1.44
N GLU A 85 -10.03 8.84 0.83
CA GLU A 85 -10.93 7.96 1.56
C GLU A 85 -10.51 6.51 1.40
N LEU A 86 -10.61 5.75 2.49
CA LEU A 86 -10.38 4.31 2.49
C LEU A 86 -11.54 3.64 1.77
N ILE A 87 -11.26 2.87 0.72
CA ILE A 87 -12.32 2.17 -0.02
C ILE A 87 -12.22 0.65 0.06
N ALA A 88 -11.05 0.10 0.37
CA ALA A 88 -10.89 -1.36 0.48
C ALA A 88 -9.65 -1.71 1.29
N GLU A 89 -9.64 -2.91 1.86
CA GLU A 89 -8.52 -3.41 2.67
C GLU A 89 -8.21 -4.85 2.30
N MET A 90 -6.95 -5.23 2.46
CA MET A 90 -6.50 -6.60 2.23
C MET A 90 -5.40 -6.91 3.24
N SER A 91 -5.45 -8.08 3.87
CA SER A 91 -4.48 -8.49 4.87
C SER A 91 -3.73 -9.73 4.43
N GLY A 92 -2.42 -9.76 4.74
CA GLY A 92 -1.59 -10.92 4.49
C GLY A 92 -1.14 -11.05 3.04
N LEU A 93 -0.60 -12.20 2.70
CA LEU A 93 -0.07 -12.50 1.36
C LEU A 93 -1.12 -13.34 0.62
N PRO A 94 -1.79 -12.78 -0.39
CA PRO A 94 -2.85 -13.52 -1.07
C PRO A 94 -2.28 -14.54 -2.05
N ARG A 95 -3.06 -15.59 -2.33
CA ARG A 95 -2.75 -16.51 -3.42
C ARG A 95 -2.89 -15.77 -4.74
N ASN A 96 -2.15 -16.23 -5.75
CA ASN A 96 -2.11 -15.57 -7.05
C ASN A 96 -1.86 -14.09 -6.84
N THR A 97 -0.76 -13.80 -6.17
CA THR A 97 -0.47 -12.49 -5.59
C THR A 97 -0.68 -11.35 -6.56
N ARG A 98 -0.07 -11.41 -7.75
CA ARG A 98 -0.18 -10.29 -8.70
C ARG A 98 -1.60 -10.07 -9.17
N GLU A 99 -2.31 -11.17 -9.45
CA GLU A 99 -3.69 -11.08 -9.90
C GLU A 99 -4.59 -10.50 -8.80
N ALA A 100 -4.39 -10.97 -7.56
CA ALA A 100 -5.15 -10.45 -6.43
C ALA A 100 -4.90 -8.97 -6.22
N LEU A 101 -3.64 -8.52 -6.39
CA LEU A 101 -3.30 -7.10 -6.25
C LEU A 101 -3.95 -6.27 -7.35
N LYS A 102 -3.98 -6.77 -8.59
CA LYS A 102 -4.62 -6.05 -9.69
C LYS A 102 -6.12 -5.94 -9.47
N GLN A 103 -6.75 -7.01 -9.00
CA GLN A 103 -8.18 -6.97 -8.68
C GLN A 103 -8.47 -6.01 -7.54
N PHE A 104 -7.59 -5.99 -6.55
CA PHE A 104 -7.72 -5.05 -5.44
C PHE A 104 -7.66 -3.61 -5.95
N ALA A 105 -6.66 -3.30 -6.77
CA ALA A 105 -6.50 -1.97 -7.35
C ALA A 105 -7.69 -1.59 -8.22
N SER A 106 -8.29 -2.56 -8.91
CA SER A 106 -9.38 -2.29 -9.86
C SER A 106 -10.61 -1.69 -9.18
N GLN A 107 -10.76 -1.87 -7.88
CA GLN A 107 -11.89 -1.30 -7.15
C GLN A 107 -11.85 0.23 -7.16
N ALA A 108 -10.71 0.84 -7.45
CA ALA A 108 -10.56 2.29 -7.51
C ALA A 108 -10.49 2.83 -8.94
N LEU A 109 -10.52 1.95 -9.93
CA LEU A 109 -10.35 2.35 -11.33
C LEU A 109 -11.68 2.49 -12.07
#